data_8435f8f0ba1e45f3a4b15f44043743f5
#
_entry.id   8435f8f0ba1e45f3a4b15f44043743f5
#
_cell.length_a   1.000
_cell.length_b   1.000
_cell.length_c   1.000
_cell.angle_alpha   90.00
_cell.angle_beta   90.00
_cell.angle_gamma   90.00
#
_symmetry.space_group_name_H-M   'P 1'
#
loop_
_entity.id
_entity.type
_entity.pdbx_description
1 polymer ?
#
loop_
_entity_poly.entity_id
_entity_poly.type
_entity_poly.pdbx_seq_one_letter_code
_entity_poly.pdbx_strand_id
1 'polypeptide(L)'
;MNKAWPMVPLGEVLIERKEVPSAESLANGDIRIVAKIGFNDGKIQLRSGCETKTGMILARPGDLLISGINAAKGAIAIYGEENTEPIAATIHYGAYIPKKDRVDVRYLWWLLRSNTFRDHLQKFVPGGIKTELKAKRLLPIPVPLPSLEEQHRILAIIEQFAAKINEAQGLRATASRKAEVLIKAQLSKITERFDSFGTLGAVLYEKPRNGWSARCDNSEDGIPVLTLKAITGYQYDSTAYKKTSLPTDLNAHYWLKPGDLLVTRSNTREFVGHAAIYNGLPKRCIYSDLMMRVPVDEQLAEKRFVWYWLQTPFVKEFIEANAKGTSPTMKKISQGTVTRIPFPGEVSIEEQRRIVQYLDGLQAKVNQLKVFQPQTSVELDVLMPSILDKAFKGEL
;
A
#
# COMPACT_ATOMS: atom_id res chain seq x y z
N MET A 1 -13.27 37.80 15.36
CA MET A 1 -12.88 38.83 14.39
C MET A 1 -11.77 38.24 13.55
N ASN A 2 -11.99 38.02 12.25
CA ASN A 2 -10.92 37.57 11.35
C ASN A 2 -9.81 38.62 11.35
N LYS A 3 -8.65 38.31 11.91
CA LYS A 3 -7.48 39.18 11.90
C LYS A 3 -6.89 39.14 10.50
N ALA A 4 -7.18 40.15 9.66
CA ALA A 4 -6.52 40.27 8.36
C ALA A 4 -5.03 40.55 8.60
N TRP A 5 -4.19 39.58 8.32
CA TRP A 5 -2.74 39.77 8.39
C TRP A 5 -2.21 40.60 7.20
N PRO A 6 -1.13 41.34 7.36
CA PRO A 6 -0.52 42.06 6.27
C PRO A 6 -0.08 41.08 5.16
N MET A 7 -0.40 41.42 3.91
CA MET A 7 0.07 40.70 2.74
C MET A 7 1.42 41.25 2.31
N VAL A 8 2.45 40.42 2.35
CA VAL A 8 3.84 40.81 2.12
C VAL A 8 4.41 40.00 0.98
N PRO A 9 5.08 40.61 -0.05
CA PRO A 9 5.76 39.85 -1.06
C PRO A 9 6.80 38.91 -0.48
N LEU A 10 6.90 37.67 -0.99
CA LEU A 10 7.89 36.70 -0.51
C LEU A 10 9.33 37.22 -0.57
N GLY A 11 9.65 38.08 -1.52
CA GLY A 11 10.98 38.70 -1.62
C GLY A 11 11.36 39.64 -0.47
N GLU A 12 10.38 40.06 0.36
CA GLU A 12 10.71 40.80 1.58
C GLU A 12 11.23 39.90 2.71
N VAL A 13 10.94 38.59 2.65
CA VAL A 13 11.30 37.60 3.68
C VAL A 13 12.21 36.49 3.18
N LEU A 14 12.40 36.33 1.87
CA LEU A 14 13.28 35.35 1.24
C LEU A 14 14.30 36.05 0.33
N ILE A 15 15.53 35.58 0.35
CA ILE A 15 16.59 35.97 -0.57
C ILE A 15 17.00 34.76 -1.40
N GLU A 16 17.01 34.88 -2.73
CA GLU A 16 17.48 33.79 -3.59
C GLU A 16 18.98 33.55 -3.38
N ARG A 17 19.35 32.29 -3.08
CA ARG A 17 20.75 31.88 -3.05
C ARG A 17 21.26 31.69 -4.49
N LYS A 18 22.28 32.44 -4.88
CA LYS A 18 22.86 32.39 -6.23
C LYS A 18 24.16 31.58 -6.28
N GLU A 19 24.51 30.90 -5.21
CA GLU A 19 25.70 30.07 -5.16
C GLU A 19 25.57 28.85 -6.07
N VAL A 20 26.65 28.47 -6.73
CA VAL A 20 26.75 27.27 -7.55
C VAL A 20 27.87 26.38 -7.01
N PRO A 21 27.72 25.06 -7.06
CA PRO A 21 28.79 24.16 -6.66
C PRO A 21 29.94 24.21 -7.65
N SER A 22 31.20 24.02 -7.19
CA SER A 22 32.35 23.92 -8.08
C SER A 22 32.25 22.64 -8.94
N ALA A 23 32.76 22.71 -10.16
CA ALA A 23 32.82 21.54 -11.04
C ALA A 23 33.66 20.41 -10.42
N GLU A 24 34.73 20.75 -9.70
CA GLU A 24 35.59 19.80 -9.00
C GLU A 24 34.84 19.06 -7.89
N SER A 25 34.13 19.76 -7.01
CA SER A 25 33.35 19.15 -5.93
C SER A 25 32.24 18.27 -6.44
N LEU A 26 31.64 18.59 -7.60
CA LEU A 26 30.65 17.73 -8.24
C LEU A 26 31.31 16.48 -8.85
N ALA A 27 32.45 16.63 -9.52
CA ALA A 27 33.18 15.53 -10.16
C ALA A 27 33.73 14.53 -9.13
N ASN A 28 34.22 15.02 -8.00
CA ASN A 28 34.74 14.21 -6.90
C ASN A 28 33.63 13.53 -6.07
N GLY A 29 32.39 13.99 -6.21
CA GLY A 29 31.29 13.48 -5.38
C GLY A 29 31.25 14.02 -3.95
N ASP A 30 31.99 15.12 -3.68
CA ASP A 30 32.06 15.74 -2.35
C ASP A 30 30.71 16.36 -1.95
N ILE A 31 29.87 16.71 -2.92
CA ILE A 31 28.55 17.31 -2.70
C ILE A 31 27.44 16.31 -3.12
N ARG A 32 26.54 15.97 -2.20
CA ARG A 32 25.37 15.15 -2.50
C ARG A 32 24.35 15.95 -3.32
N ILE A 33 23.66 15.26 -4.21
CA ILE A 33 22.71 15.87 -5.15
C ILE A 33 21.28 15.53 -4.76
N VAL A 34 20.38 16.53 -4.77
CA VAL A 34 18.95 16.33 -4.57
C VAL A 34 18.38 15.48 -5.72
N ALA A 35 17.91 14.28 -5.40
CA ALA A 35 17.20 13.42 -6.33
C ALA A 35 15.73 13.86 -6.49
N LYS A 36 15.06 14.10 -5.37
CA LYS A 36 13.69 14.64 -5.32
C LYS A 36 13.35 15.19 -3.95
N ILE A 37 12.29 16.00 -3.90
CA ILE A 37 11.60 16.40 -2.67
C ILE A 37 10.25 15.69 -2.63
N GLY A 38 9.93 15.05 -1.50
CA GLY A 38 8.64 14.39 -1.26
C GLY A 38 7.48 15.39 -1.29
N PHE A 39 6.40 15.05 -1.99
CA PHE A 39 5.25 15.96 -2.12
C PHE A 39 4.45 16.08 -0.82
N ASN A 40 4.36 15.01 -0.06
CA ASN A 40 3.55 14.93 1.16
C ASN A 40 4.31 15.35 2.42
N ASP A 41 5.58 14.95 2.53
CA ASP A 41 6.40 15.14 3.73
C ASP A 41 7.49 16.22 3.58
N GLY A 42 7.75 16.70 2.35
CA GLY A 42 8.79 17.66 2.07
C GLY A 42 10.21 17.14 2.34
N LYS A 43 10.40 15.81 2.45
CA LYS A 43 11.73 15.24 2.69
C LYS A 43 12.59 15.28 1.46
N ILE A 44 13.83 15.71 1.65
CA ILE A 44 14.84 15.69 0.60
C ILE A 44 15.42 14.29 0.50
N GLN A 45 15.34 13.69 -0.70
CA GLN A 45 16.06 12.48 -1.03
C GLN A 45 17.31 12.84 -1.82
N LEU A 46 18.44 12.36 -1.35
CA LEU A 46 19.74 12.62 -1.96
C LEU A 46 20.17 11.40 -2.77
N ARG A 47 20.94 11.66 -3.83
CA ARG A 47 21.62 10.62 -4.61
C ARG A 47 23.14 10.82 -4.54
N SER A 48 23.86 9.72 -4.59
CA SER A 48 25.28 9.71 -4.91
C SER A 48 25.43 9.75 -6.45
N GLY A 49 26.43 10.46 -6.93
CA GLY A 49 26.74 10.53 -8.35
C GLY A 49 27.17 11.95 -8.74
N CYS A 50 28.17 12.00 -9.59
CA CYS A 50 28.90 13.22 -9.91
C CYS A 50 28.57 13.80 -11.29
N GLU A 51 28.04 13.03 -12.21
CA GLU A 51 27.76 13.52 -13.57
C GLU A 51 26.35 14.14 -13.68
N THR A 52 26.31 15.39 -14.09
CA THR A 52 25.07 16.10 -14.44
C THR A 52 25.27 16.96 -15.67
N LYS A 53 24.38 16.82 -16.65
CA LYS A 53 24.32 17.67 -17.84
C LYS A 53 23.55 18.97 -17.61
N THR A 54 22.87 19.09 -16.45
CA THR A 54 22.02 20.23 -16.12
C THR A 54 22.78 21.15 -15.16
N GLY A 55 22.66 22.44 -15.34
CA GLY A 55 23.22 23.42 -14.39
C GLY A 55 22.71 23.15 -12.96
N MET A 56 23.57 23.47 -11.98
CA MET A 56 23.32 23.17 -10.57
C MET A 56 23.28 24.44 -9.75
N ILE A 57 22.52 24.43 -8.68
CA ILE A 57 22.52 25.42 -7.60
C ILE A 57 22.99 24.76 -6.31
N LEU A 58 23.50 25.55 -5.39
CA LEU A 58 23.89 25.13 -4.05
C LEU A 58 22.77 25.46 -3.05
N ALA A 59 22.54 24.59 -2.10
CA ALA A 59 21.71 24.87 -0.93
C ALA A 59 22.52 24.59 0.36
N ARG A 60 22.36 25.45 1.34
CA ARG A 60 23.06 25.37 2.64
C ARG A 60 22.06 25.08 3.77
N PRO A 61 22.53 24.57 4.92
CA PRO A 61 21.69 24.43 6.10
C PRO A 61 20.90 25.69 6.42
N GLY A 62 19.62 25.55 6.72
CA GLY A 62 18.68 26.65 6.95
C GLY A 62 17.95 27.17 5.71
N ASP A 63 18.37 26.78 4.49
CA ASP A 63 17.70 27.20 3.26
C ASP A 63 16.34 26.49 3.04
N LEU A 64 15.42 27.22 2.42
CA LEU A 64 14.18 26.70 1.87
C LEU A 64 14.40 26.31 0.40
N LEU A 65 14.26 25.02 0.08
CA LEU A 65 14.32 24.50 -1.28
C LEU A 65 12.93 24.37 -1.89
N ILE A 66 12.75 24.90 -3.08
CA ILE A 66 11.47 24.86 -3.81
C ILE A 66 11.71 24.29 -5.21
N SER A 67 11.00 23.23 -5.56
CA SER A 67 10.98 22.73 -6.93
C SER A 67 10.17 23.66 -7.82
N GLY A 68 10.80 24.31 -8.77
CA GLY A 68 10.12 25.20 -9.71
C GLY A 68 9.02 24.51 -10.53
N ILE A 69 9.18 23.22 -10.81
CA ILE A 69 8.23 22.42 -11.60
C ILE A 69 7.10 21.85 -10.74
N ASN A 70 7.40 21.45 -9.49
CA ASN A 70 6.47 20.71 -8.63
C ASN A 70 6.09 21.45 -7.34
N ALA A 71 6.35 22.75 -7.24
CA ALA A 71 5.98 23.56 -6.06
C ALA A 71 4.48 23.43 -5.72
N ALA A 72 3.63 23.53 -6.73
CA ALA A 72 2.19 23.39 -6.56
C ALA A 72 1.73 22.00 -6.08
N LYS A 73 2.58 20.98 -6.22
CA LYS A 73 2.35 19.64 -5.67
C LYS A 73 2.92 19.46 -4.26
N GLY A 74 3.54 20.51 -3.70
CA GLY A 74 4.14 20.48 -2.37
C GLY A 74 5.61 20.05 -2.32
N ALA A 75 6.33 20.01 -3.46
CA ALA A 75 7.77 19.74 -3.49
C ALA A 75 8.58 20.93 -2.95
N ILE A 76 8.45 21.18 -1.66
CA ILE A 76 9.08 22.27 -0.91
C ILE A 76 9.68 21.66 0.35
N ALA A 77 10.95 21.92 0.62
CA ALA A 77 11.70 21.37 1.75
C ALA A 77 12.50 22.44 2.47
N ILE A 78 12.66 22.25 3.77
CA ILE A 78 13.67 22.95 4.56
C ILE A 78 14.91 22.05 4.57
N TYR A 79 16.06 22.59 4.17
CA TYR A 79 17.32 21.92 4.40
C TYR A 79 17.79 22.30 5.81
N GLY A 80 17.47 21.45 6.79
CA GLY A 80 17.54 21.74 8.20
C GLY A 80 18.95 22.14 8.69
N GLU A 81 19.00 22.92 9.76
CA GLU A 81 20.24 23.41 10.38
C GLU A 81 21.06 22.32 11.08
N GLU A 82 20.48 21.15 11.29
CA GLU A 82 21.17 19.95 11.79
C GLU A 82 22.18 19.37 10.81
N ASN A 83 22.11 19.77 9.54
CA ASN A 83 23.08 19.38 8.52
C ASN A 83 24.31 20.32 8.59
N THR A 84 25.47 19.80 8.23
CA THR A 84 26.73 20.55 8.23
C THR A 84 27.19 20.90 6.83
N GLU A 85 26.95 20.02 5.88
CA GLU A 85 27.45 20.12 4.52
C GLU A 85 26.43 20.70 3.55
N PRO A 86 26.82 21.47 2.54
CA PRO A 86 25.94 21.94 1.50
C PRO A 86 25.47 20.75 0.62
N ILE A 87 24.34 20.94 -0.06
CA ILE A 87 23.87 20.04 -1.08
C ILE A 87 23.64 20.75 -2.40
N ALA A 88 23.72 20.03 -3.51
CA ALA A 88 23.43 20.55 -4.83
C ALA A 88 22.05 20.13 -5.32
N ALA A 89 21.39 21.00 -6.09
CA ALA A 89 20.15 20.71 -6.78
C ALA A 89 20.23 21.21 -8.22
N THR A 90 19.43 20.63 -9.13
CA THR A 90 19.36 21.12 -10.51
C THR A 90 18.74 22.52 -10.56
N ILE A 91 19.02 23.29 -11.60
CA ILE A 91 18.47 24.66 -11.83
C ILE A 91 16.91 24.68 -11.86
N HIS A 92 16.25 23.53 -11.87
CA HIS A 92 14.79 23.44 -11.70
C HIS A 92 14.33 23.62 -10.26
N TYR A 93 15.27 23.70 -9.33
CA TYR A 93 15.02 24.09 -7.94
C TYR A 93 15.47 25.53 -7.72
N GLY A 94 14.89 26.18 -6.72
CA GLY A 94 15.40 27.41 -6.13
C GLY A 94 15.77 27.16 -4.67
N ALA A 95 16.90 27.70 -4.23
CA ALA A 95 17.30 27.74 -2.83
C ALA A 95 17.11 29.17 -2.30
N TYR A 96 16.48 29.32 -1.16
CA TYR A 96 16.12 30.62 -0.61
C TYR A 96 16.55 30.73 0.86
N ILE A 97 17.20 31.85 1.19
CA ILE A 97 17.62 32.17 2.55
C ILE A 97 16.49 32.92 3.23
N PRO A 98 15.88 32.39 4.33
CA PRO A 98 14.86 33.11 5.07
C PRO A 98 15.46 34.24 5.93
N LYS A 99 14.79 35.40 5.99
CA LYS A 99 15.15 36.50 6.90
C LYS A 99 14.57 36.18 8.29
N LYS A 100 15.39 35.60 9.17
CA LYS A 100 14.99 35.05 10.48
C LYS A 100 14.41 36.10 11.44
N ASP A 101 14.72 37.37 11.25
CA ASP A 101 14.17 38.51 12.00
C ASP A 101 12.70 38.81 11.64
N ARG A 102 12.19 38.29 10.54
CA ARG A 102 10.84 38.55 10.01
C ARG A 102 9.98 37.31 9.88
N VAL A 103 10.60 36.15 9.64
CA VAL A 103 9.87 34.92 9.33
C VAL A 103 10.53 33.68 9.90
N ASP A 104 9.73 32.81 10.51
CA ASP A 104 10.12 31.41 10.77
C ASP A 104 10.00 30.59 9.48
N VAL A 105 11.07 29.92 9.09
CA VAL A 105 11.12 29.13 7.84
C VAL A 105 10.08 28.01 7.84
N ARG A 106 9.73 27.44 9.00
CA ARG A 106 8.70 26.39 9.13
C ARG A 106 7.31 26.95 8.84
N TYR A 107 7.03 28.21 9.26
CA TYR A 107 5.80 28.89 8.91
C TYR A 107 5.66 29.03 7.39
N LEU A 108 6.71 29.50 6.68
CA LEU A 108 6.71 29.53 5.22
C LEU A 108 6.55 28.15 4.61
N TRP A 109 7.22 27.14 5.13
CA TRP A 109 7.14 25.78 4.62
C TRP A 109 5.72 25.24 4.66
N TRP A 110 4.99 25.43 5.76
CA TRP A 110 3.59 25.05 5.86
C TRP A 110 2.68 25.88 4.96
N LEU A 111 2.87 27.20 4.96
CA LEU A 111 2.08 28.13 4.13
C LEU A 111 2.22 27.82 2.64
N LEU A 112 3.44 27.67 2.14
CA LEU A 112 3.70 27.41 0.72
C LEU A 112 3.20 26.03 0.24
N ARG A 113 2.90 25.13 1.15
CA ARG A 113 2.30 23.82 0.88
C ARG A 113 0.77 23.80 1.06
N SER A 114 0.19 24.87 1.55
CA SER A 114 -1.27 25.00 1.76
C SER A 114 -2.03 25.24 0.46
N ASN A 115 -3.35 24.99 0.51
CA ASN A 115 -4.26 25.35 -0.59
C ASN A 115 -4.31 26.88 -0.78
N THR A 116 -4.26 27.66 0.29
CA THR A 116 -4.19 29.11 0.27
C THR A 116 -3.07 29.61 -0.66
N PHE A 117 -1.88 29.04 -0.55
CA PHE A 117 -0.77 29.40 -1.44
C PHE A 117 -0.98 28.92 -2.89
N ARG A 118 -1.59 27.75 -3.10
CA ARG A 118 -1.95 27.27 -4.46
C ARG A 118 -2.91 28.21 -5.16
N ASP A 119 -3.89 28.75 -4.46
CA ASP A 119 -4.83 29.73 -4.98
C ASP A 119 -4.10 31.03 -5.37
N HIS A 120 -3.14 31.46 -4.56
CA HIS A 120 -2.27 32.61 -4.89
C HIS A 120 -1.43 32.34 -6.13
N LEU A 121 -0.83 31.15 -6.26
CA LEU A 121 -0.10 30.76 -7.47
C LEU A 121 -0.98 30.86 -8.72
N GLN A 122 -2.23 30.44 -8.67
CA GLN A 122 -3.15 30.53 -9.80
C GLN A 122 -3.47 31.97 -10.19
N LYS A 123 -3.58 32.86 -9.22
CA LYS A 123 -3.95 34.25 -9.43
C LYS A 123 -2.77 35.10 -9.91
N PHE A 124 -1.57 34.88 -9.36
CA PHE A 124 -0.42 35.78 -9.54
C PHE A 124 0.63 35.26 -10.53
N VAL A 125 0.58 34.00 -10.96
CA VAL A 125 1.54 33.43 -11.90
C VAL A 125 0.87 33.21 -13.26
N PRO A 126 1.27 33.92 -14.32
CA PRO A 126 0.75 33.68 -15.68
C PRO A 126 1.03 32.23 -16.12
N GLY A 127 -0.01 31.54 -16.60
CA GLY A 127 0.05 30.10 -16.93
C GLY A 127 -0.15 29.18 -15.72
N GLY A 128 -0.36 29.73 -14.52
CA GLY A 128 -0.73 29.00 -13.30
C GLY A 128 0.25 27.91 -12.90
N ILE A 129 -0.30 26.81 -12.38
CA ILE A 129 0.45 25.68 -11.81
C ILE A 129 1.37 24.96 -12.80
N LYS A 130 1.16 25.11 -14.11
CA LYS A 130 1.99 24.47 -15.15
C LYS A 130 3.27 25.24 -15.49
N THR A 131 3.43 26.45 -14.96
CA THR A 131 4.59 27.29 -15.25
C THR A 131 5.71 27.03 -14.23
N GLU A 132 6.96 26.90 -14.70
CA GLU A 132 8.12 26.77 -13.82
C GLU A 132 8.24 28.00 -12.89
N LEU A 133 8.21 27.79 -11.59
CA LEU A 133 8.23 28.81 -10.56
C LEU A 133 9.68 29.16 -10.18
N LYS A 134 10.29 30.06 -10.94
CA LYS A 134 11.60 30.63 -10.63
C LYS A 134 11.49 31.86 -9.73
N ALA A 135 12.60 32.28 -9.11
CA ALA A 135 12.65 33.41 -8.17
C ALA A 135 11.94 34.67 -8.68
N LYS A 136 12.12 35.03 -9.96
CA LYS A 136 11.47 36.20 -10.58
C LYS A 136 9.93 36.15 -10.51
N ARG A 137 9.34 34.93 -10.46
CA ARG A 137 7.88 34.73 -10.38
C ARG A 137 7.43 34.44 -8.95
N LEU A 138 8.27 33.78 -8.14
CA LEU A 138 7.97 33.44 -6.76
C LEU A 138 8.02 34.64 -5.83
N LEU A 139 9.10 35.40 -5.88
CA LEU A 139 9.38 36.47 -4.90
C LEU A 139 8.36 37.62 -4.89
N PRO A 140 7.69 37.99 -6.00
CA PRO A 140 6.62 38.98 -5.99
C PRO A 140 5.29 38.51 -5.39
N ILE A 141 5.12 37.20 -5.17
CA ILE A 141 3.82 36.65 -4.69
C ILE A 141 3.57 37.15 -3.26
N PRO A 142 2.41 37.82 -3.02
CA PRO A 142 2.06 38.26 -1.67
C PRO A 142 1.58 37.09 -0.83
N VAL A 143 2.04 37.01 0.40
CA VAL A 143 1.64 36.00 1.40
C VAL A 143 1.23 36.66 2.71
N PRO A 144 0.32 36.05 3.47
CA PRO A 144 -0.04 36.54 4.81
C PRO A 144 1.16 36.36 5.74
N LEU A 145 1.59 37.46 6.36
CA LEU A 145 2.74 37.47 7.26
C LEU A 145 2.36 38.13 8.60
N PRO A 146 1.94 37.37 9.60
CA PRO A 146 1.74 37.86 10.96
C PRO A 146 3.07 38.15 11.67
N SER A 147 3.02 38.67 12.89
CA SER A 147 4.21 38.80 13.75
C SER A 147 4.86 37.44 14.02
N LEU A 148 6.15 37.43 14.35
CA LEU A 148 6.87 36.20 14.70
C LEU A 148 6.20 35.44 15.87
N GLU A 149 5.69 36.15 16.86
CA GLU A 149 4.95 35.57 17.96
C GLU A 149 3.71 34.80 17.48
N GLU A 150 2.93 35.38 16.57
CA GLU A 150 1.74 34.77 16.00
C GLU A 150 2.12 33.61 15.05
N GLN A 151 3.21 33.74 14.29
CA GLN A 151 3.76 32.63 13.48
C GLN A 151 4.09 31.42 14.38
N HIS A 152 4.77 31.63 15.50
CA HIS A 152 5.10 30.57 16.46
C HIS A 152 3.85 29.95 17.08
N ARG A 153 2.83 30.77 17.42
CA ARG A 153 1.55 30.28 17.94
C ARG A 153 0.86 29.34 16.92
N ILE A 154 0.79 29.78 15.67
CA ILE A 154 0.21 29.01 14.56
C ILE A 154 0.99 27.72 14.34
N LEU A 155 2.32 27.79 14.31
CA LEU A 155 3.20 26.63 14.17
C LEU A 155 2.96 25.58 15.26
N ALA A 156 2.89 26.02 16.53
CA ALA A 156 2.64 25.09 17.63
C ALA A 156 1.35 24.28 17.44
N ILE A 157 0.30 24.94 16.96
CA ILE A 157 -1.00 24.28 16.67
C ILE A 157 -0.86 23.31 15.48
N ILE A 158 -0.30 23.78 14.37
CA ILE A 158 -0.13 22.96 13.15
C ILE A 158 0.71 21.72 13.44
N GLU A 159 1.86 21.90 14.11
CA GLU A 159 2.80 20.81 14.42
C GLU A 159 2.19 19.81 15.42
N GLN A 160 1.39 20.26 16.38
CA GLN A 160 0.64 19.38 17.28
C GLN A 160 -0.37 18.50 16.51
N PHE A 161 -1.11 19.07 15.57
CA PHE A 161 -2.04 18.31 14.75
C PHE A 161 -1.31 17.37 13.79
N ALA A 162 -0.23 17.83 13.16
CA ALA A 162 0.59 17.00 12.28
C ALA A 162 1.16 15.77 13.01
N ALA A 163 1.65 15.96 14.24
CA ALA A 163 2.13 14.87 15.10
C ALA A 163 1.03 13.84 15.39
N LYS A 164 -0.19 14.31 15.77
CA LYS A 164 -1.33 13.43 16.05
C LYS A 164 -1.81 12.67 14.81
N ILE A 165 -1.83 13.31 13.64
CA ILE A 165 -2.19 12.66 12.37
C ILE A 165 -1.17 11.58 12.02
N ASN A 166 0.13 11.88 12.12
CA ASN A 166 1.20 10.91 11.87
C ASN A 166 1.15 9.72 12.84
N GLU A 167 0.89 9.96 14.13
CA GLU A 167 0.69 8.92 15.14
C GLU A 167 -0.50 8.02 14.77
N ALA A 168 -1.65 8.62 14.44
CA ALA A 168 -2.84 7.87 14.03
C ALA A 168 -2.58 7.01 12.78
N GLN A 169 -1.89 7.54 11.77
CA GLN A 169 -1.49 6.78 10.57
C GLN A 169 -0.54 5.63 10.92
N GLY A 170 0.43 5.85 11.82
CA GLY A 170 1.36 4.82 12.30
C GLY A 170 0.68 3.71 13.08
N LEU A 171 -0.23 4.05 13.98
CA LEU A 171 -1.02 3.08 14.76
C LEU A 171 -1.90 2.22 13.84
N ARG A 172 -2.50 2.81 12.82
CA ARG A 172 -3.33 2.11 11.84
C ARG A 172 -2.51 1.11 11.00
N ALA A 173 -1.36 1.54 10.48
CA ALA A 173 -0.46 0.65 9.74
C ALA A 173 0.00 -0.53 10.61
N THR A 174 0.25 -0.27 11.89
CA THR A 174 0.63 -1.28 12.86
C THR A 174 -0.53 -2.25 13.16
N ALA A 175 -1.76 -1.73 13.34
CA ALA A 175 -2.93 -2.55 13.61
C ALA A 175 -3.23 -3.53 12.45
N SER A 176 -3.15 -3.09 11.19
CA SER A 176 -3.31 -3.96 10.02
C SER A 176 -2.31 -5.12 10.02
N ARG A 177 -1.04 -4.80 10.21
CA ARG A 177 0.02 -5.81 10.24
C ARG A 177 -0.16 -6.80 11.39
N LYS A 178 -0.46 -6.30 12.59
CA LYS A 178 -0.72 -7.16 13.77
C LYS A 178 -1.93 -8.07 13.56
N ALA A 179 -2.97 -7.60 12.90
CA ALA A 179 -4.16 -8.40 12.61
C ALA A 179 -3.85 -9.58 11.68
N GLU A 180 -3.02 -9.38 10.64
CA GLU A 180 -2.60 -10.46 9.75
C GLU A 180 -1.68 -11.47 10.45
N VAL A 181 -0.75 -10.99 11.27
CA VAL A 181 0.13 -11.85 12.09
C VAL A 181 -0.68 -12.67 13.08
N LEU A 182 -1.74 -12.09 13.67
CA LEU A 182 -2.58 -12.78 14.64
C LEU A 182 -3.27 -14.01 14.03
N ILE A 183 -3.85 -13.89 12.83
CA ILE A 183 -4.48 -15.04 12.16
C ILE A 183 -3.46 -16.15 11.91
N LYS A 184 -2.28 -15.82 11.37
CA LYS A 184 -1.22 -16.80 11.13
C LYS A 184 -0.76 -17.49 12.43
N ALA A 185 -0.60 -16.73 13.50
CA ALA A 185 -0.22 -17.27 14.81
C ALA A 185 -1.30 -18.22 15.38
N GLN A 186 -2.59 -17.89 15.19
CA GLN A 186 -3.67 -18.79 15.63
C GLN A 186 -3.72 -20.07 14.79
N LEU A 187 -3.48 -19.99 13.48
CA LEU A 187 -3.38 -21.18 12.62
C LEU A 187 -2.20 -22.08 13.03
N SER A 188 -1.04 -21.52 13.41
CA SER A 188 0.08 -22.29 13.94
C SER A 188 -0.30 -23.00 15.25
N LYS A 189 -0.92 -22.28 16.19
CA LYS A 189 -1.36 -22.85 17.48
C LYS A 189 -2.39 -23.99 17.33
N ILE A 190 -3.17 -24.00 16.26
CA ILE A 190 -4.09 -25.10 16.01
C ILE A 190 -3.35 -26.37 15.69
N THR A 191 -2.24 -26.32 14.94
CA THR A 191 -1.44 -27.52 14.65
C THR A 191 -0.76 -28.08 15.88
N GLU A 192 -0.35 -27.21 16.81
CA GLU A 192 0.27 -27.61 18.09
C GLU A 192 -0.69 -28.33 19.05
N ARG A 193 -2.00 -28.33 18.78
CA ARG A 193 -3.02 -29.00 19.60
C ARG A 193 -3.15 -30.49 19.29
N PHE A 194 -2.51 -30.97 18.24
CA PHE A 194 -2.66 -32.33 17.73
C PHE A 194 -1.31 -33.06 17.75
N ASP A 195 -1.26 -34.20 18.40
CA ASP A 195 -0.06 -35.03 18.54
C ASP A 195 0.02 -36.13 17.48
N SER A 196 -1.12 -36.46 16.82
CA SER A 196 -1.20 -37.51 15.81
C SER A 196 -1.90 -37.04 14.54
N PHE A 197 -1.39 -37.49 13.40
CA PHE A 197 -1.92 -37.12 12.09
C PHE A 197 -2.17 -38.36 11.24
N GLY A 198 -3.39 -38.47 10.73
CA GLY A 198 -3.72 -39.28 9.58
C GLY A 198 -3.42 -38.54 8.28
N THR A 199 -4.21 -38.74 7.25
CA THR A 199 -4.10 -38.05 5.97
C THR A 199 -5.43 -37.40 5.60
N LEU A 200 -5.36 -36.28 4.87
CA LEU A 200 -6.57 -35.63 4.33
C LEU A 200 -7.41 -36.59 3.48
N GLY A 201 -6.76 -37.54 2.79
CA GLY A 201 -7.46 -38.56 2.01
C GLY A 201 -8.46 -39.41 2.78
N ALA A 202 -8.27 -39.59 4.10
CA ALA A 202 -9.16 -40.35 4.94
C ALA A 202 -10.54 -39.71 5.18
N VAL A 203 -10.64 -38.39 4.95
CA VAL A 203 -11.86 -37.59 5.11
C VAL A 203 -12.42 -37.10 3.77
N LEU A 204 -12.03 -37.72 2.66
CA LEU A 204 -12.53 -37.41 1.32
C LEU A 204 -13.41 -38.56 0.83
N TYR A 205 -14.58 -38.27 0.24
CA TYR A 205 -15.45 -39.31 -0.33
C TYR A 205 -14.97 -39.79 -1.71
N GLU A 206 -14.10 -39.05 -2.42
CA GLU A 206 -13.42 -39.46 -3.64
C GLU A 206 -12.05 -38.78 -3.74
N LYS A 207 -11.23 -39.17 -4.73
CA LYS A 207 -9.94 -38.52 -4.97
C LYS A 207 -10.15 -37.09 -5.50
N PRO A 208 -9.28 -36.12 -5.13
CA PRO A 208 -9.31 -34.78 -5.72
C PRO A 208 -9.27 -34.85 -7.27
N ARG A 209 -10.02 -34.00 -7.93
CA ARG A 209 -10.09 -33.98 -9.41
C ARG A 209 -9.65 -32.66 -9.98
N ASN A 210 -8.84 -32.73 -11.05
CA ASN A 210 -8.43 -31.54 -11.79
C ASN A 210 -9.61 -30.97 -12.57
N GLY A 211 -9.58 -29.65 -12.81
CA GLY A 211 -10.52 -29.02 -13.70
C GLY A 211 -10.21 -29.26 -15.19
N TRP A 212 -10.83 -28.48 -16.05
CA TRP A 212 -10.70 -28.59 -17.50
C TRP A 212 -9.81 -27.50 -18.08
N SER A 213 -8.90 -27.90 -18.98
CA SER A 213 -8.01 -26.99 -19.73
C SER A 213 -8.74 -26.33 -20.90
N ALA A 214 -9.79 -25.55 -20.61
CA ALA A 214 -10.55 -24.85 -21.63
C ALA A 214 -9.77 -23.68 -22.23
N ARG A 215 -9.79 -23.56 -23.57
CA ARG A 215 -9.28 -22.34 -24.23
C ARG A 215 -10.31 -21.23 -24.03
N CYS A 216 -9.90 -20.16 -23.33
CA CYS A 216 -10.74 -19.00 -23.08
C CYS A 216 -10.60 -17.97 -24.21
N ASP A 217 -11.73 -17.48 -24.69
CA ASP A 217 -11.86 -16.46 -25.74
C ASP A 217 -12.62 -15.22 -25.27
N ASN A 218 -13.08 -15.23 -24.01
CA ASN A 218 -13.86 -14.18 -23.36
C ASN A 218 -15.16 -13.81 -24.09
N SER A 219 -15.76 -14.78 -24.81
CA SER A 219 -17.02 -14.56 -25.52
C SER A 219 -18.13 -14.11 -24.54
N GLU A 220 -19.03 -13.24 -24.97
CA GLU A 220 -20.02 -12.57 -24.13
C GLU A 220 -20.96 -13.58 -23.43
N ASP A 221 -21.44 -14.59 -24.14
CA ASP A 221 -22.29 -15.66 -23.62
C ASP A 221 -21.54 -16.93 -23.19
N GLY A 222 -20.21 -16.84 -23.09
CA GLY A 222 -19.35 -17.98 -22.77
C GLY A 222 -19.49 -18.45 -21.32
N ILE A 223 -19.13 -19.72 -21.09
CA ILE A 223 -19.10 -20.35 -19.78
C ILE A 223 -17.98 -19.76 -18.95
N PRO A 224 -18.24 -19.27 -17.71
CA PRO A 224 -17.21 -18.81 -16.81
C PRO A 224 -16.24 -19.93 -16.41
N VAL A 225 -14.94 -19.67 -16.51
CA VAL A 225 -13.84 -20.55 -16.11
C VAL A 225 -13.01 -19.84 -15.06
N LEU A 226 -12.98 -20.33 -13.83
CA LEU A 226 -12.19 -19.73 -12.78
C LEU A 226 -10.69 -19.70 -13.13
N THR A 227 -10.06 -18.57 -12.89
CA THR A 227 -8.60 -18.42 -12.98
C THR A 227 -7.96 -18.68 -11.61
N LEU A 228 -6.65 -18.93 -11.58
CA LEU A 228 -5.92 -19.15 -10.33
C LEU A 228 -6.13 -18.00 -9.31
N LYS A 229 -6.29 -16.77 -9.79
CA LYS A 229 -6.55 -15.61 -8.92
C LYS A 229 -7.79 -15.79 -8.05
N ALA A 230 -8.80 -16.54 -8.54
CA ALA A 230 -10.05 -16.77 -7.82
C ALA A 230 -9.85 -17.43 -6.45
N ILE A 231 -8.77 -18.20 -6.26
CA ILE A 231 -8.52 -18.96 -5.02
C ILE A 231 -7.14 -18.70 -4.42
N THR A 232 -6.34 -17.81 -5.03
CA THR A 232 -5.03 -17.41 -4.52
C THR A 232 -5.20 -16.46 -3.34
N GLY A 233 -4.49 -16.70 -2.23
CA GLY A 233 -4.60 -15.89 -1.01
C GLY A 233 -5.62 -16.41 -0.02
N TYR A 234 -6.14 -17.63 -0.22
CA TYR A 234 -7.13 -18.29 0.67
C TYR A 234 -8.49 -17.58 0.78
N GLN A 235 -8.74 -16.60 -0.07
CA GLN A 235 -10.03 -15.92 -0.18
C GLN A 235 -10.58 -16.14 -1.59
N TYR A 236 -11.90 -16.36 -1.66
CA TYR A 236 -12.55 -16.53 -2.94
C TYR A 236 -12.85 -15.17 -3.60
N ASP A 237 -12.33 -14.97 -4.82
CA ASP A 237 -12.61 -13.79 -5.65
C ASP A 237 -13.55 -14.20 -6.80
N SER A 238 -14.83 -13.90 -6.66
CA SER A 238 -15.87 -14.22 -7.64
C SER A 238 -15.73 -13.47 -8.97
N THR A 239 -14.87 -12.46 -9.05
CA THR A 239 -14.62 -11.67 -10.26
C THR A 239 -13.47 -12.20 -11.11
N ALA A 240 -12.69 -13.15 -10.58
CA ALA A 240 -11.47 -13.67 -11.18
C ALA A 240 -11.75 -14.87 -12.09
N TYR A 241 -12.45 -14.68 -13.19
CA TYR A 241 -12.73 -15.70 -14.20
C TYR A 241 -12.47 -15.17 -15.61
N LYS A 242 -12.37 -16.10 -16.56
CA LYS A 242 -12.41 -15.86 -18.00
C LYS A 242 -13.62 -16.60 -18.55
N LYS A 243 -13.97 -16.39 -19.82
CA LYS A 243 -15.06 -17.10 -20.46
C LYS A 243 -14.56 -17.98 -21.64
N THR A 244 -15.27 -19.07 -21.88
CA THR A 244 -15.02 -19.95 -23.05
C THR A 244 -16.32 -20.18 -23.81
N SER A 245 -16.26 -20.10 -25.13
CA SER A 245 -17.35 -20.49 -26.03
C SER A 245 -17.34 -21.99 -26.36
N LEU A 246 -16.28 -22.71 -25.94
CA LEU A 246 -16.18 -24.14 -26.24
C LEU A 246 -17.33 -24.94 -25.60
N PRO A 247 -17.94 -25.85 -26.33
CA PRO A 247 -18.95 -26.74 -25.80
C PRO A 247 -18.32 -27.64 -24.73
N THR A 248 -19.06 -27.88 -23.64
CA THR A 248 -18.64 -28.77 -22.56
C THR A 248 -19.77 -29.73 -22.19
N ASP A 249 -19.42 -30.93 -21.73
CA ASP A 249 -20.37 -31.87 -21.19
C ASP A 249 -21.01 -31.30 -19.89
N LEU A 250 -22.33 -31.19 -19.87
CA LEU A 250 -23.08 -30.68 -18.74
C LEU A 250 -23.00 -31.60 -17.49
N ASN A 251 -22.64 -32.88 -17.67
CA ASN A 251 -22.47 -33.84 -16.59
C ASN A 251 -21.01 -33.97 -16.13
N ALA A 252 -20.11 -33.17 -16.69
CA ALA A 252 -18.69 -33.27 -16.35
C ALA A 252 -18.42 -32.88 -14.90
N HIS A 253 -17.44 -33.55 -14.30
CA HIS A 253 -17.05 -33.34 -12.88
C HIS A 253 -16.50 -31.95 -12.57
N TYR A 254 -16.10 -31.17 -13.56
CA TYR A 254 -15.50 -29.85 -13.37
C TYR A 254 -16.51 -28.70 -13.26
N TRP A 255 -17.82 -28.98 -13.28
CA TRP A 255 -18.83 -28.01 -12.90
C TRP A 255 -18.83 -27.79 -11.40
N LEU A 256 -18.84 -26.53 -11.00
CA LEU A 256 -18.80 -26.14 -9.59
C LEU A 256 -20.20 -26.05 -8.97
N LYS A 257 -20.28 -26.51 -7.73
CA LYS A 257 -21.45 -26.33 -6.86
C LYS A 257 -21.07 -25.39 -5.72
N PRO A 258 -21.98 -24.51 -5.26
CA PRO A 258 -21.73 -23.70 -4.06
C PRO A 258 -21.23 -24.58 -2.91
N GLY A 259 -20.15 -24.13 -2.26
CA GLY A 259 -19.50 -24.91 -1.20
C GLY A 259 -18.37 -25.83 -1.66
N ASP A 260 -18.09 -25.96 -2.96
CA ASP A 260 -16.93 -26.72 -3.42
C ASP A 260 -15.60 -26.12 -2.93
N LEU A 261 -14.77 -26.95 -2.31
CA LEU A 261 -13.42 -26.58 -1.90
C LEU A 261 -12.44 -26.81 -3.06
N LEU A 262 -11.75 -25.74 -3.46
CA LEU A 262 -10.74 -25.77 -4.52
C LEU A 262 -9.35 -25.53 -3.96
N VAL A 263 -8.33 -26.17 -4.56
CA VAL A 263 -6.93 -25.96 -4.24
C VAL A 263 -6.12 -25.68 -5.51
N THR A 264 -5.17 -24.76 -5.48
CA THR A 264 -4.27 -24.50 -6.60
C THR A 264 -3.31 -25.67 -6.78
N ARG A 265 -3.42 -26.33 -7.94
CA ARG A 265 -2.56 -27.46 -8.32
C ARG A 265 -1.22 -26.97 -8.87
N SER A 266 -1.23 -25.87 -9.61
CA SER A 266 -0.05 -25.34 -10.30
C SER A 266 0.00 -23.84 -10.11
N ASN A 267 1.08 -23.35 -9.49
CA ASN A 267 1.31 -21.94 -9.21
C ASN A 267 2.80 -21.70 -8.87
N THR A 268 3.18 -20.47 -8.53
CA THR A 268 4.49 -20.23 -7.93
C THR A 268 4.64 -21.01 -6.62
N ARG A 269 5.88 -21.15 -6.12
CA ARG A 269 6.15 -21.85 -4.85
C ARG A 269 5.32 -21.30 -3.70
N GLU A 270 5.12 -20.00 -3.65
CA GLU A 270 4.38 -19.30 -2.60
C GLU A 270 2.88 -19.63 -2.64
N PHE A 271 2.29 -19.80 -3.83
CA PHE A 271 0.85 -19.89 -4.03
C PHE A 271 0.33 -21.28 -4.39
N VAL A 272 1.20 -22.25 -4.64
CA VAL A 272 0.77 -23.64 -4.84
C VAL A 272 0.18 -24.20 -3.54
N GLY A 273 -0.97 -24.87 -3.64
CA GLY A 273 -1.70 -25.39 -2.48
C GLY A 273 -2.63 -24.38 -1.81
N HIS A 274 -2.70 -23.13 -2.27
CA HIS A 274 -3.72 -22.20 -1.77
C HIS A 274 -5.13 -22.71 -2.11
N ALA A 275 -6.06 -22.47 -1.20
CA ALA A 275 -7.40 -23.01 -1.29
C ALA A 275 -8.48 -21.98 -0.99
N ALA A 276 -9.64 -22.11 -1.63
CA ALA A 276 -10.81 -21.32 -1.31
C ALA A 276 -12.11 -22.12 -1.55
N ILE A 277 -13.18 -21.70 -0.90
CA ILE A 277 -14.51 -22.31 -1.05
C ILE A 277 -15.31 -21.46 -2.04
N TYR A 278 -15.80 -22.09 -3.10
CA TYR A 278 -16.63 -21.44 -4.11
C TYR A 278 -17.99 -21.01 -3.51
N ASN A 279 -18.33 -19.73 -3.65
CA ASN A 279 -19.54 -19.14 -3.04
C ASN A 279 -20.79 -19.18 -3.94
N GLY A 280 -20.71 -19.80 -5.12
CA GLY A 280 -21.81 -19.89 -6.07
C GLY A 280 -21.81 -18.80 -7.17
N LEU A 281 -20.84 -17.90 -7.17
CA LEU A 281 -20.68 -16.86 -8.20
C LEU A 281 -19.31 -16.96 -8.89
N PRO A 282 -19.22 -16.74 -10.21
CA PRO A 282 -20.32 -16.62 -11.17
C PRO A 282 -21.13 -17.93 -11.29
N LYS A 283 -22.43 -17.83 -11.53
CA LYS A 283 -23.28 -19.01 -11.70
C LYS A 283 -22.85 -19.87 -12.90
N ARG A 284 -23.10 -21.18 -12.86
CA ARG A 284 -22.77 -22.14 -13.93
C ARG A 284 -21.30 -22.03 -14.35
N CYS A 285 -20.42 -22.11 -13.36
CA CYS A 285 -18.99 -21.92 -13.50
C CYS A 285 -18.25 -23.27 -13.50
N ILE A 286 -17.15 -23.32 -14.23
CA ILE A 286 -16.20 -24.43 -14.20
C ILE A 286 -14.84 -23.93 -13.70
N TYR A 287 -13.94 -24.84 -13.35
CA TYR A 287 -12.57 -24.49 -12.92
C TYR A 287 -11.52 -25.09 -13.86
N SER A 288 -10.38 -24.41 -13.95
CA SER A 288 -9.30 -24.81 -14.84
C SER A 288 -8.51 -26.02 -14.29
N ASP A 289 -7.77 -26.69 -15.16
CA ASP A 289 -6.84 -27.80 -14.81
C ASP A 289 -5.68 -27.39 -13.90
N LEU A 290 -5.49 -26.09 -13.69
CA LEU A 290 -4.53 -25.54 -12.73
C LEU A 290 -5.03 -25.62 -11.27
N MET A 291 -6.26 -26.10 -11.07
CA MET A 291 -6.91 -26.30 -9.79
C MET A 291 -7.40 -27.74 -9.63
N MET A 292 -7.60 -28.14 -8.40
CA MET A 292 -8.26 -29.42 -8.03
C MET A 292 -9.41 -29.12 -7.09
N ARG A 293 -10.54 -29.80 -7.29
CA ARG A 293 -11.62 -29.88 -6.30
C ARG A 293 -11.26 -30.92 -5.24
N VAL A 294 -11.42 -30.56 -3.98
CA VAL A 294 -11.17 -31.41 -2.81
C VAL A 294 -12.54 -31.84 -2.25
N PRO A 295 -12.96 -33.08 -2.49
CA PRO A 295 -14.30 -33.58 -2.18
C PRO A 295 -14.38 -34.06 -0.72
N VAL A 296 -14.53 -33.14 0.23
CA VAL A 296 -14.60 -33.40 1.66
C VAL A 296 -15.91 -34.14 2.01
N ASP A 297 -15.81 -35.25 2.74
CA ASP A 297 -16.95 -35.92 3.36
C ASP A 297 -17.34 -35.16 4.63
N GLU A 298 -18.48 -34.47 4.56
CA GLU A 298 -18.95 -33.63 5.66
C GLU A 298 -19.47 -34.43 6.88
N GLN A 299 -19.57 -35.77 6.77
CA GLN A 299 -19.80 -36.63 7.90
C GLN A 299 -18.52 -36.90 8.71
N LEU A 300 -17.36 -36.80 8.07
CA LEU A 300 -16.05 -37.06 8.67
C LEU A 300 -15.27 -35.79 9.03
N ALA A 301 -15.43 -34.71 8.25
CA ALA A 301 -14.76 -33.46 8.50
C ALA A 301 -15.57 -32.24 8.10
N GLU A 302 -15.52 -31.20 8.90
CA GLU A 302 -16.10 -29.89 8.58
C GLU A 302 -15.27 -29.23 7.45
N LYS A 303 -15.90 -28.91 6.34
CA LYS A 303 -15.23 -28.36 5.15
C LYS A 303 -14.45 -27.06 5.40
N ARG A 304 -15.00 -26.18 6.24
CA ARG A 304 -14.30 -24.93 6.62
C ARG A 304 -13.10 -25.21 7.52
N PHE A 305 -13.14 -26.26 8.35
CA PHE A 305 -11.99 -26.71 9.12
C PHE A 305 -10.88 -27.18 8.18
N VAL A 306 -11.20 -28.00 7.17
CA VAL A 306 -10.24 -28.41 6.14
C VAL A 306 -9.65 -27.18 5.42
N TRP A 307 -10.49 -26.21 5.07
CA TRP A 307 -10.02 -24.96 4.44
C TRP A 307 -9.06 -24.16 5.34
N TYR A 308 -9.33 -24.03 6.64
CA TYR A 308 -8.40 -23.42 7.58
C TYR A 308 -7.14 -24.25 7.79
N TRP A 309 -7.29 -25.59 7.83
CA TRP A 309 -6.15 -26.50 7.97
C TRP A 309 -5.15 -26.35 6.83
N LEU A 310 -5.62 -26.21 5.60
CA LEU A 310 -4.80 -25.97 4.41
C LEU A 310 -4.01 -24.63 4.46
N GLN A 311 -4.41 -23.71 5.32
CA GLN A 311 -3.73 -22.42 5.52
C GLN A 311 -2.64 -22.45 6.58
N THR A 312 -2.55 -23.53 7.35
CA THR A 312 -1.56 -23.64 8.43
C THR A 312 -0.14 -23.66 7.86
N PRO A 313 0.85 -23.07 8.55
CA PRO A 313 2.25 -23.17 8.16
C PRO A 313 2.72 -24.62 8.00
N PHE A 314 2.24 -25.51 8.86
CA PHE A 314 2.53 -26.94 8.83
C PHE A 314 2.14 -27.59 7.49
N VAL A 315 0.93 -27.35 6.99
CA VAL A 315 0.49 -27.87 5.69
C VAL A 315 1.22 -27.18 4.55
N LYS A 316 1.49 -25.89 4.67
CA LYS A 316 2.24 -25.14 3.66
C LYS A 316 3.65 -25.71 3.48
N GLU A 317 4.38 -25.99 4.55
CA GLU A 317 5.69 -26.64 4.51
C GLU A 317 5.63 -28.03 3.86
N PHE A 318 4.61 -28.82 4.22
CA PHE A 318 4.39 -30.12 3.57
C PHE A 318 4.16 -29.98 2.05
N ILE A 319 3.33 -29.03 1.62
CA ILE A 319 3.06 -28.78 0.19
C ILE A 319 4.33 -28.33 -0.52
N GLU A 320 5.07 -27.38 0.04
CA GLU A 320 6.32 -26.88 -0.53
C GLU A 320 7.38 -27.98 -0.70
N ALA A 321 7.51 -28.87 0.28
CA ALA A 321 8.44 -30.01 0.24
C ALA A 321 8.05 -31.05 -0.83
N ASN A 322 6.75 -31.20 -1.13
CA ASN A 322 6.23 -32.19 -2.06
C ASN A 322 5.86 -31.61 -3.45
N ALA A 323 5.99 -30.32 -3.66
CA ALA A 323 5.71 -29.68 -4.96
C ALA A 323 6.88 -29.95 -5.93
N LYS A 324 6.53 -30.40 -7.13
CA LYS A 324 7.48 -30.74 -8.20
C LYS A 324 7.54 -29.62 -9.26
N GLY A 325 8.60 -29.55 -10.01
CA GLY A 325 8.82 -28.62 -11.13
C GLY A 325 10.16 -27.89 -11.01
N THR A 326 10.87 -27.73 -12.11
CA THR A 326 12.18 -27.06 -12.17
C THR A 326 12.05 -25.55 -12.16
N SER A 327 10.97 -25.01 -12.76
CA SER A 327 10.73 -23.57 -12.76
C SER A 327 10.27 -23.05 -11.40
N PRO A 328 10.85 -21.96 -10.87
CA PRO A 328 10.36 -21.30 -9.66
C PRO A 328 8.94 -20.75 -9.81
N THR A 329 8.55 -20.38 -11.02
CA THR A 329 7.26 -19.77 -11.34
C THR A 329 6.14 -20.78 -11.55
N MET A 330 6.47 -22.09 -11.62
CA MET A 330 5.46 -23.14 -11.88
C MET A 330 5.78 -24.42 -11.09
N LYS A 331 5.41 -24.41 -9.82
CA LYS A 331 5.39 -25.60 -8.96
C LYS A 331 4.06 -26.31 -9.09
N LYS A 332 4.07 -27.64 -9.02
CA LYS A 332 2.88 -28.49 -9.20
C LYS A 332 2.77 -29.50 -8.07
N ILE A 333 1.57 -29.70 -7.58
CA ILE A 333 1.19 -30.82 -6.70
C ILE A 333 0.27 -31.79 -7.42
N SER A 334 0.32 -33.04 -7.04
CA SER A 334 -0.53 -34.10 -7.58
C SER A 334 -1.75 -34.34 -6.69
N GLN A 335 -2.75 -35.04 -7.20
CA GLN A 335 -3.87 -35.56 -6.40
C GLN A 335 -3.34 -36.37 -5.19
N GLY A 336 -2.35 -37.24 -5.41
CA GLY A 336 -1.69 -37.99 -4.35
C GLY A 336 -0.95 -37.12 -3.35
N THR A 337 -0.47 -35.94 -3.73
CA THR A 337 0.09 -34.98 -2.77
C THR A 337 -1.01 -34.45 -1.85
N VAL A 338 -2.16 -34.05 -2.43
CA VAL A 338 -3.30 -33.54 -1.65
C VAL A 338 -3.87 -34.60 -0.70
N THR A 339 -4.03 -35.83 -1.17
CA THR A 339 -4.54 -36.92 -0.31
C THR A 339 -3.60 -37.26 0.85
N ARG A 340 -2.27 -37.08 0.67
CA ARG A 340 -1.27 -37.33 1.73
C ARG A 340 -1.01 -36.14 2.67
N ILE A 341 -1.68 -34.99 2.48
CA ILE A 341 -1.56 -33.88 3.43
C ILE A 341 -1.86 -34.42 4.84
N PRO A 342 -0.95 -34.21 5.82
CA PRO A 342 -1.21 -34.61 7.20
C PRO A 342 -2.47 -33.90 7.71
N PHE A 343 -3.40 -34.67 8.29
CA PHE A 343 -4.68 -34.16 8.77
C PHE A 343 -5.00 -34.80 10.15
N PRO A 344 -5.48 -34.03 11.14
CA PRO A 344 -5.78 -34.56 12.47
C PRO A 344 -7.00 -35.49 12.40
N GLY A 345 -6.77 -36.80 12.50
CA GLY A 345 -7.81 -37.82 12.29
C GLY A 345 -8.76 -38.07 13.48
N GLU A 346 -8.35 -37.67 14.69
CA GLU A 346 -9.08 -37.98 15.94
C GLU A 346 -9.89 -36.79 16.48
N VAL A 347 -10.10 -35.76 15.68
CA VAL A 347 -10.82 -34.55 16.09
C VAL A 347 -12.29 -34.64 15.74
N SER A 348 -13.15 -34.61 16.76
CA SER A 348 -14.62 -34.68 16.55
C SER A 348 -15.11 -33.51 15.69
N ILE A 349 -16.20 -33.71 14.95
CA ILE A 349 -16.83 -32.66 14.14
C ILE A 349 -17.22 -31.46 15.02
N GLU A 350 -17.67 -31.70 16.25
CA GLU A 350 -18.00 -30.63 17.20
C GLU A 350 -16.83 -29.78 17.55
N GLU A 351 -15.65 -30.36 17.77
CA GLU A 351 -14.43 -29.58 18.03
C GLU A 351 -13.94 -28.87 16.77
N GLN A 352 -14.03 -29.49 15.60
CA GLN A 352 -13.74 -28.81 14.32
C GLN A 352 -14.63 -27.58 14.14
N ARG A 353 -15.93 -27.68 14.41
CA ARG A 353 -16.88 -26.56 14.35
C ARG A 353 -16.57 -25.46 15.35
N ARG A 354 -16.16 -25.80 16.58
CA ARG A 354 -15.71 -24.79 17.57
C ARG A 354 -14.49 -24.01 17.09
N ILE A 355 -13.51 -24.72 16.53
CA ILE A 355 -12.32 -24.09 15.94
C ILE A 355 -12.71 -23.18 14.77
N VAL A 356 -13.58 -23.63 13.88
CA VAL A 356 -14.09 -22.83 12.76
C VAL A 356 -14.80 -21.58 13.26
N GLN A 357 -15.71 -21.69 14.22
CA GLN A 357 -16.43 -20.55 14.79
C GLN A 357 -15.48 -19.52 15.41
N TYR A 358 -14.46 -19.97 16.12
CA TYR A 358 -13.43 -19.10 16.67
C TYR A 358 -12.65 -18.36 15.58
N LEU A 359 -12.16 -19.07 14.56
CA LEU A 359 -11.39 -18.49 13.46
C LEU A 359 -12.23 -17.58 12.58
N ASP A 360 -13.49 -17.94 12.32
CA ASP A 360 -14.44 -17.10 11.58
C ASP A 360 -14.70 -15.78 12.32
N GLY A 361 -14.89 -15.83 13.63
CA GLY A 361 -15.06 -14.64 14.45
C GLY A 361 -13.81 -13.73 14.42
N LEU A 362 -12.61 -14.32 14.42
CA LEU A 362 -11.37 -13.59 14.30
C LEU A 362 -11.20 -12.98 12.89
N GLN A 363 -11.46 -13.76 11.84
CA GLN A 363 -11.40 -13.31 10.46
C GLN A 363 -12.39 -12.18 10.18
N ALA A 364 -13.59 -12.25 10.73
CA ALA A 364 -14.59 -11.20 10.60
C ALA A 364 -14.10 -9.88 11.21
N LYS A 365 -13.49 -9.92 12.40
CA LYS A 365 -12.88 -8.72 13.03
C LYS A 365 -11.75 -8.13 12.20
N VAL A 366 -10.88 -8.98 11.64
CA VAL A 366 -9.79 -8.53 10.76
C VAL A 366 -10.33 -7.93 9.47
N ASN A 367 -11.35 -8.53 8.87
CA ASN A 367 -11.99 -8.00 7.68
C ASN A 367 -12.67 -6.65 7.96
N GLN A 368 -13.34 -6.51 9.09
CA GLN A 368 -13.93 -5.24 9.53
C GLN A 368 -12.88 -4.13 9.69
N LEU A 369 -11.74 -4.44 10.30
CA LEU A 369 -10.60 -3.50 10.35
C LEU A 369 -10.14 -3.09 8.95
N LYS A 370 -10.00 -4.05 8.02
CA LYS A 370 -9.61 -3.78 6.62
C LYS A 370 -10.61 -2.90 5.87
N VAL A 371 -11.90 -2.98 6.18
CA VAL A 371 -12.95 -2.14 5.59
C VAL A 371 -12.93 -0.71 6.14
N PHE A 372 -12.77 -0.55 7.46
CA PHE A 372 -12.73 0.79 8.07
C PHE A 372 -11.44 1.55 7.77
N GLN A 373 -10.35 0.86 7.48
CA GLN A 373 -9.07 1.53 7.26
C GLN A 373 -9.03 2.47 6.04
N PRO A 374 -9.49 2.10 4.84
CA PRO A 374 -9.54 3.02 3.71
C PRO A 374 -10.39 4.26 3.99
N GLN A 375 -11.57 4.07 4.60
CA GLN A 375 -12.49 5.18 4.92
C GLN A 375 -11.84 6.22 5.85
N THR A 376 -11.30 5.76 6.98
CA THR A 376 -10.62 6.67 7.92
C THR A 376 -9.27 7.19 7.38
N SER A 377 -8.66 6.57 6.34
CA SER A 377 -7.49 7.14 5.66
C SER A 377 -7.86 8.41 4.92
N VAL A 378 -8.92 8.36 4.14
CA VAL A 378 -9.41 9.53 3.41
C VAL A 378 -9.72 10.68 4.39
N GLU A 379 -10.35 10.37 5.51
CA GLU A 379 -10.64 11.37 6.55
C GLU A 379 -9.36 12.00 7.12
N LEU A 380 -8.34 11.20 7.44
CA LEU A 380 -7.04 11.70 7.92
C LEU A 380 -6.30 12.52 6.86
N ASP A 381 -6.37 12.13 5.59
CA ASP A 381 -5.67 12.80 4.49
C ASP A 381 -6.25 14.21 4.21
N VAL A 382 -7.53 14.46 4.51
CA VAL A 382 -8.16 15.78 4.35
C VAL A 382 -8.00 16.68 5.58
N LEU A 383 -7.63 16.13 6.76
CA LEU A 383 -7.49 16.92 7.98
C LEU A 383 -6.38 17.96 7.87
N MET A 384 -5.18 17.57 7.43
CA MET A 384 -4.05 18.50 7.36
C MET A 384 -4.29 19.68 6.40
N PRO A 385 -4.78 19.47 5.16
CA PRO A 385 -5.20 20.58 4.30
C PRO A 385 -6.24 21.50 4.93
N SER A 386 -7.22 20.96 5.65
CA SER A 386 -8.24 21.76 6.34
C SER A 386 -7.67 22.60 7.49
N ILE A 387 -6.77 22.02 8.29
CA ILE A 387 -6.08 22.72 9.38
C ILE A 387 -5.25 23.88 8.84
N LEU A 388 -4.47 23.63 7.78
CA LEU A 388 -3.67 24.65 7.13
C LEU A 388 -4.53 25.78 6.56
N ASP A 389 -5.65 25.46 5.95
CA ASP A 389 -6.56 26.44 5.38
C ASP A 389 -7.12 27.37 6.47
N LYS A 390 -7.58 26.82 7.61
CA LYS A 390 -8.02 27.60 8.77
C LYS A 390 -6.87 28.41 9.38
N ALA A 391 -5.70 27.78 9.54
CA ALA A 391 -4.52 28.44 10.10
C ALA A 391 -4.15 29.71 9.33
N PHE A 392 -4.06 29.60 8.00
CA PHE A 392 -3.62 30.71 7.15
C PHE A 392 -4.73 31.71 6.77
N LYS A 393 -5.98 31.44 7.18
CA LYS A 393 -7.08 32.41 7.18
C LYS A 393 -7.24 33.15 8.50
N GLY A 394 -6.46 32.82 9.53
CA GLY A 394 -6.59 33.40 10.86
C GLY A 394 -7.81 32.89 11.65
N GLU A 395 -8.22 31.65 11.38
CA GLU A 395 -9.39 31.00 12.00
C GLU A 395 -9.00 29.96 13.08
N LEU A 396 -7.71 29.86 13.43
CA LEU A 396 -7.19 29.00 14.51
C LEU A 396 -6.87 29.81 15.76
#